data_46d155a1e3ba1c555d37f6cc703de96c
#
_entry.id   46d155a1e3ba1c555d37f6cc703de96c
#
_cell.length_a   1.000
_cell.length_b   1.000
_cell.length_c   1.000
_cell.angle_alpha   90.00
_cell.angle_beta   90.00
_cell.angle_gamma   90.00
#
_symmetry.space_group_name_H-M   'P 1'
#
loop_
_entity.id
_entity.type
_entity.pdbx_description
1 polymer ?
#
loop_
_entity_poly.entity_id
_entity_poly.type
_entity_poly.pdbx_seq_one_letter_code
_entity_poly.pdbx_strand_id
1 'polypeptide(L)'
;MKKILVIGAGPAGLTAAYELLSKAKDEVEVVVFEESGDMGGISKTVNYKGNRMDMGGHRFFSKVPEVNEWWNKMLPMQGQPSWDDIALERQIPLAQGGPNPEKEDRVMLHRNRVSRIFFEQKFFDYPIQLKPALFVNMGFVNTMQVGFSYLASLIHKRKENSLEDFYINRFGKKLYSMFFENYTENLWGRNPSEIAPDWGSQRVKGLSIIAIIKDVFAKMSPFKKKNRHVETSLIESFSYPKLGPGQLWDVTATEIEKLGGTILKHAKVVGVTKNEQNVITSLQYEQDGEVKTMEGDVVISSMPMKDLIAGMNDVPAEPARIAKGLPYRDYMTLGVLIPKLNLKNKTKLKTVGNIVPDNWVYVHDRTVKMGRFQIYNNWSPYMVKDLEHTVWVGLEYFCQEGDDFWNMTEEEFSKLAVDEMVKMGLIDSADVVFDTHAEWVKKAYPAYFDTYAEIDKLVDYLNTIDNLYCVGRNGQHRYNNIDHSMVTSFETVKNILGGTKDKSNIWSVNTEKEYHESK
;
A
#
# COMPACT_ATOMS: atom_id res chain seq x y z
N MET A 1 5.87 36.82 -2.19
CA MET A 1 5.37 35.49 -1.82
C MET A 1 5.84 34.51 -2.88
N LYS A 2 6.50 33.40 -2.49
CA LYS A 2 6.98 32.37 -3.43
C LYS A 2 5.81 31.47 -3.80
N LYS A 3 5.52 31.31 -5.09
CA LYS A 3 4.43 30.46 -5.57
C LYS A 3 4.89 29.03 -5.78
N ILE A 4 4.29 28.10 -5.04
CA ILE A 4 4.64 26.68 -5.03
C ILE A 4 3.52 25.89 -5.65
N LEU A 5 3.85 25.15 -6.71
CA LEU A 5 2.92 24.29 -7.44
C LEU A 5 3.16 22.84 -7.03
N VAL A 6 2.14 22.19 -6.50
CA VAL A 6 2.20 20.81 -6.04
C VAL A 6 1.38 19.92 -6.97
N ILE A 7 2.01 18.92 -7.58
CA ILE A 7 1.36 17.98 -8.49
C ILE A 7 0.97 16.72 -7.73
N GLY A 8 -0.33 16.46 -7.62
CA GLY A 8 -0.96 15.32 -6.96
C GLY A 8 -1.38 15.60 -5.52
N ALA A 9 -2.64 15.30 -5.20
CA ALA A 9 -3.22 15.40 -3.86
C ALA A 9 -3.20 14.04 -3.12
N GLY A 10 -2.17 13.24 -3.34
CA GLY A 10 -1.86 12.05 -2.56
C GLY A 10 -1.14 12.39 -1.24
N PRO A 11 -0.74 11.38 -0.44
CA PRO A 11 -0.07 11.57 0.85
C PRO A 11 1.13 12.52 0.79
N ALA A 12 1.98 12.41 -0.22
CA ALA A 12 3.16 13.27 -0.35
C ALA A 12 2.78 14.72 -0.66
N GLY A 13 1.94 14.95 -1.69
CA GLY A 13 1.58 16.32 -2.09
C GLY A 13 0.83 17.07 -1.01
N LEU A 14 -0.17 16.45 -0.39
CA LEU A 14 -0.94 17.07 0.69
C LEU A 14 -0.09 17.33 1.94
N THR A 15 0.83 16.43 2.28
CA THR A 15 1.78 16.65 3.38
C THR A 15 2.68 17.86 3.08
N ALA A 16 3.25 17.95 1.88
CA ALA A 16 4.10 19.08 1.50
C ALA A 16 3.33 20.41 1.53
N ALA A 17 2.12 20.44 0.97
CA ALA A 17 1.28 21.64 0.95
C ALA A 17 0.91 22.12 2.36
N TYR A 18 0.48 21.19 3.22
CA TYR A 18 0.14 21.51 4.60
C TYR A 18 1.35 22.03 5.40
N GLU A 19 2.49 21.36 5.29
CA GLU A 19 3.71 21.73 5.99
C GLU A 19 4.23 23.13 5.57
N LEU A 20 4.21 23.42 4.27
CA LEU A 20 4.59 24.75 3.76
C LEU A 20 3.68 25.85 4.34
N LEU A 21 2.38 25.66 4.25
CA LEU A 21 1.42 26.65 4.74
C LEU A 21 1.44 26.79 6.26
N SER A 22 1.64 25.71 7.00
CA SER A 22 1.71 25.77 8.46
C SER A 22 2.99 26.43 8.99
N LYS A 23 4.10 26.35 8.23
CA LYS A 23 5.41 26.88 8.64
C LYS A 23 5.76 28.24 8.05
N ALA A 24 5.22 28.58 6.88
CA ALA A 24 5.60 29.77 6.11
C ALA A 24 4.43 30.44 5.38
N LYS A 25 3.22 30.47 6.00
CA LYS A 25 1.98 30.96 5.38
C LYS A 25 2.11 32.34 4.72
N ASP A 26 2.84 33.26 5.34
CA ASP A 26 2.96 34.64 4.83
C ASP A 26 4.06 34.77 3.76
N GLU A 27 4.84 33.72 3.52
CA GLU A 27 5.96 33.71 2.58
C GLU A 27 5.65 32.92 1.30
N VAL A 28 4.66 32.00 1.33
CA VAL A 28 4.33 31.10 0.23
C VAL A 28 2.86 31.19 -0.18
N GLU A 29 2.62 31.04 -1.47
CA GLU A 29 1.34 30.70 -2.08
C GLU A 29 1.41 29.26 -2.56
N VAL A 30 0.49 28.39 -2.12
CA VAL A 30 0.51 26.97 -2.47
C VAL A 30 -0.73 26.61 -3.28
N VAL A 31 -0.50 26.02 -4.47
CA VAL A 31 -1.55 25.49 -5.33
C VAL A 31 -1.29 24.01 -5.58
N VAL A 32 -2.27 23.16 -5.24
CA VAL A 32 -2.24 21.72 -5.46
C VAL A 32 -3.10 21.36 -6.66
N PHE A 33 -2.57 20.56 -7.58
CA PHE A 33 -3.28 20.03 -8.76
C PHE A 33 -3.59 18.56 -8.54
N GLU A 34 -4.86 18.18 -8.67
CA GLU A 34 -5.31 16.79 -8.56
C GLU A 34 -6.13 16.42 -9.80
N GLU A 35 -5.77 15.31 -10.46
CA GLU A 35 -6.45 14.86 -11.68
C GLU A 35 -7.86 14.31 -11.43
N SER A 36 -8.10 13.79 -10.23
CA SER A 36 -9.40 13.25 -9.80
C SER A 36 -10.22 14.26 -9.00
N GLY A 37 -11.41 13.85 -8.56
CA GLY A 37 -12.21 14.59 -7.58
C GLY A 37 -11.86 14.26 -6.13
N ASP A 38 -11.03 13.22 -5.90
CA ASP A 38 -10.78 12.61 -4.59
C ASP A 38 -9.40 12.97 -4.04
N MET A 39 -9.30 13.04 -2.71
CA MET A 39 -8.03 13.25 -2.02
C MET A 39 -7.41 11.90 -1.60
N GLY A 40 -6.08 11.86 -1.48
CA GLY A 40 -5.36 10.71 -0.94
C GLY A 40 -4.70 9.79 -1.99
N GLY A 41 -4.89 10.02 -3.29
CA GLY A 41 -4.33 9.17 -4.34
C GLY A 41 -4.70 7.70 -4.14
N ILE A 42 -3.72 6.79 -4.12
CA ILE A 42 -4.00 5.36 -3.85
C ILE A 42 -4.39 5.06 -2.40
N SER A 43 -4.35 6.04 -1.51
CA SER A 43 -4.82 5.92 -0.11
C SER A 43 -6.22 6.52 0.07
N LYS A 44 -6.93 6.81 -1.01
CA LYS A 44 -8.34 7.25 -0.96
C LYS A 44 -9.25 6.14 -0.44
N THR A 45 -10.39 6.54 0.09
CA THR A 45 -11.49 5.63 0.45
C THR A 45 -12.72 6.02 -0.36
N VAL A 46 -13.26 5.10 -1.13
CA VAL A 46 -14.48 5.30 -1.91
C VAL A 46 -15.70 5.00 -1.04
N ASN A 47 -16.70 5.87 -1.09
CA ASN A 47 -17.98 5.67 -0.41
C ASN A 47 -19.05 5.27 -1.43
N TYR A 48 -19.40 4.00 -1.48
CA TYR A 48 -20.44 3.48 -2.36
C TYR A 48 -21.70 3.15 -1.58
N LYS A 49 -22.75 3.94 -1.72
CA LYS A 49 -24.07 3.76 -1.08
C LYS A 49 -24.00 3.60 0.45
N GLY A 50 -22.99 4.20 1.09
CA GLY A 50 -22.74 4.11 2.53
C GLY A 50 -21.77 3.00 2.95
N ASN A 51 -21.37 2.12 2.05
CA ASN A 51 -20.27 1.18 2.26
C ASN A 51 -18.96 1.82 1.75
N ARG A 52 -17.90 1.72 2.52
CA ARG A 52 -16.61 2.32 2.20
C ARG A 52 -15.60 1.25 1.82
N MET A 53 -14.80 1.50 0.79
CA MET A 53 -13.73 0.62 0.36
C MET A 53 -12.44 1.40 0.12
N ASP A 54 -11.33 0.80 0.51
CA ASP A 54 -10.00 1.36 0.33
C ASP A 54 -9.37 0.83 -0.95
N MET A 55 -8.54 1.66 -1.56
CA MET A 55 -7.72 1.25 -2.70
C MET A 55 -6.50 0.47 -2.20
N GLY A 56 -6.74 -0.76 -1.72
CA GLY A 56 -5.74 -1.62 -1.07
C GLY A 56 -5.70 -1.48 0.46
N GLY A 57 -5.04 -2.40 1.13
CA GLY A 57 -4.96 -2.43 2.59
C GLY A 57 -3.97 -1.39 3.14
N HIS A 58 -4.47 -0.26 3.61
CA HIS A 58 -3.68 0.83 4.17
C HIS A 58 -3.83 0.88 5.69
N ARG A 59 -2.83 0.44 6.41
CA ARG A 59 -2.73 0.56 7.88
C ARG A 59 -1.81 1.72 8.24
N PHE A 60 -2.11 2.40 9.34
CA PHE A 60 -1.30 3.49 9.86
C PHE A 60 -0.36 2.95 10.94
N PHE A 61 0.89 2.85 10.56
CA PHE A 61 2.00 2.49 11.42
C PHE A 61 3.26 3.16 10.89
N SER A 62 3.99 3.86 11.75
CA SER A 62 5.29 4.42 11.41
C SER A 62 6.24 4.36 12.60
N LYS A 63 7.54 4.19 12.31
CA LYS A 63 8.63 4.33 13.29
C LYS A 63 9.12 5.77 13.42
N VAL A 64 8.65 6.66 12.53
CA VAL A 64 9.02 8.06 12.51
C VAL A 64 8.09 8.85 13.45
N PRO A 65 8.59 9.39 14.56
CA PRO A 65 7.75 10.10 15.54
C PRO A 65 6.99 11.27 14.92
N GLU A 66 7.64 12.05 14.06
CA GLU A 66 7.05 13.21 13.37
C GLU A 66 5.81 12.81 12.56
N VAL A 67 5.82 11.65 11.89
CA VAL A 67 4.66 11.12 11.16
C VAL A 67 3.51 10.77 12.11
N ASN A 68 3.81 10.09 13.23
CA ASN A 68 2.79 9.71 14.21
C ASN A 68 2.14 10.94 14.88
N GLU A 69 2.95 11.94 15.22
CA GLU A 69 2.48 13.23 15.78
C GLU A 69 1.58 13.95 14.76
N TRP A 70 1.99 13.97 13.49
CA TRP A 70 1.23 14.58 12.42
C TRP A 70 -0.12 13.88 12.19
N TRP A 71 -0.13 12.53 12.16
CA TRP A 71 -1.38 11.77 12.06
C TRP A 71 -2.32 12.08 13.23
N ASN A 72 -1.78 12.08 14.45
CA ASN A 72 -2.58 12.38 15.65
C ASN A 72 -3.11 13.82 15.66
N LYS A 73 -2.42 14.78 15.06
CA LYS A 73 -2.88 16.14 14.88
C LYS A 73 -4.08 16.23 13.94
N MET A 74 -4.07 15.47 12.84
CA MET A 74 -5.17 15.44 11.87
C MET A 74 -6.35 14.62 12.36
N LEU A 75 -6.09 13.43 12.87
CA LEU A 75 -7.07 12.48 13.41
C LEU A 75 -6.60 11.99 14.78
N PRO A 76 -7.06 12.58 15.88
CA PRO A 76 -6.66 12.13 17.22
C PRO A 76 -7.10 10.69 17.50
N MET A 77 -6.30 9.97 18.30
CA MET A 77 -6.64 8.62 18.73
C MET A 77 -7.89 8.60 19.62
N GLN A 78 -8.71 7.55 19.46
CA GLN A 78 -9.94 7.36 20.23
C GLN A 78 -9.70 7.40 21.74
N GLY A 79 -10.55 8.16 22.46
CA GLY A 79 -10.56 8.24 23.93
C GLY A 79 -11.67 7.41 24.57
N GLN A 80 -12.55 6.86 23.75
CA GLN A 80 -13.62 5.94 24.15
C GLN A 80 -13.63 4.73 23.20
N PRO A 81 -14.11 3.55 23.65
CA PRO A 81 -14.27 2.40 22.77
C PRO A 81 -15.31 2.67 21.68
N SER A 82 -15.09 2.14 20.48
CA SER A 82 -16.08 2.12 19.40
C SER A 82 -17.19 1.10 19.69
N TRP A 83 -18.28 1.19 18.93
CA TRP A 83 -19.43 0.29 19.08
C TRP A 83 -19.03 -1.20 19.09
N ASP A 84 -18.20 -1.62 18.15
CA ASP A 84 -17.75 -3.01 18.05
C ASP A 84 -16.76 -3.40 19.17
N ASP A 85 -15.99 -2.46 19.70
CA ASP A 85 -15.15 -2.73 20.88
C ASP A 85 -16.00 -3.04 22.11
N ILE A 86 -17.12 -2.31 22.28
CA ILE A 86 -18.08 -2.54 23.35
C ILE A 86 -18.80 -3.87 23.13
N ALA A 87 -19.36 -4.09 21.92
CA ALA A 87 -20.13 -5.30 21.60
C ALA A 87 -19.31 -6.59 21.72
N LEU A 88 -18.00 -6.52 21.46
CA LEU A 88 -17.09 -7.64 21.52
C LEU A 88 -16.24 -7.71 22.81
N GLU A 89 -16.47 -6.79 23.75
CA GLU A 89 -15.77 -6.68 25.03
C GLU A 89 -14.24 -6.58 24.84
N ARG A 90 -13.80 -5.85 23.81
CA ARG A 90 -12.36 -5.68 23.52
C ARG A 90 -11.71 -4.73 24.50
N GLN A 91 -10.55 -5.12 25.01
CA GLN A 91 -9.69 -4.25 25.78
C GLN A 91 -8.68 -3.59 24.80
N ILE A 92 -8.82 -2.30 24.60
CA ILE A 92 -7.98 -1.52 23.68
C ILE A 92 -7.32 -0.35 24.41
N PRO A 93 -6.15 0.12 23.96
CA PRO A 93 -5.57 1.38 24.44
C PRO A 93 -6.47 2.56 24.08
N LEU A 94 -6.75 3.41 25.07
CA LEU A 94 -7.53 4.63 24.89
C LEU A 94 -6.68 5.86 25.19
N ALA A 95 -6.75 6.89 24.33
CA ALA A 95 -6.04 8.14 24.53
C ALA A 95 -6.79 9.02 25.57
N GLN A 96 -6.06 9.50 26.57
CA GLN A 96 -6.64 10.41 27.55
C GLN A 96 -7.10 11.71 26.87
N GLY A 97 -8.38 12.06 27.03
CA GLY A 97 -8.98 13.23 26.40
C GLY A 97 -9.24 13.09 24.90
N GLY A 98 -9.02 11.90 24.31
CA GLY A 98 -9.33 11.64 22.91
C GLY A 98 -10.82 11.65 22.59
N PRO A 99 -11.20 11.78 21.30
CA PRO A 99 -12.58 11.86 20.86
C PRO A 99 -13.33 10.54 21.07
N ASN A 100 -14.66 10.65 21.15
CA ASN A 100 -15.56 9.50 21.19
C ASN A 100 -15.96 9.12 19.75
N PRO A 101 -15.62 7.91 19.25
CA PRO A 101 -15.94 7.48 17.89
C PRO A 101 -17.44 7.48 17.56
N GLU A 102 -18.32 7.36 18.57
CA GLU A 102 -19.76 7.38 18.36
C GLU A 102 -20.34 8.80 18.18
N LYS A 103 -19.57 9.83 18.54
CA LYS A 103 -20.00 11.22 18.50
C LYS A 103 -19.23 12.07 17.49
N GLU A 104 -18.03 11.65 17.17
CA GLU A 104 -17.10 12.39 16.32
C GLU A 104 -16.57 11.51 15.19
N ASP A 105 -16.47 12.10 13.98
CA ASP A 105 -15.90 11.39 12.84
C ASP A 105 -14.39 11.57 12.75
N ARG A 106 -13.88 12.71 13.23
CA ARG A 106 -12.45 13.02 13.19
C ARG A 106 -11.68 12.25 14.27
N VAL A 107 -11.53 10.95 14.06
CA VAL A 107 -10.92 10.02 15.04
C VAL A 107 -10.17 8.89 14.36
N MET A 108 -9.03 8.50 14.97
CA MET A 108 -8.24 7.34 14.63
C MET A 108 -8.58 6.20 15.59
N LEU A 109 -8.87 5.02 15.07
CA LEU A 109 -9.21 3.84 15.85
C LEU A 109 -7.98 2.96 16.06
N HIS A 110 -7.94 2.27 17.19
CA HIS A 110 -6.97 1.20 17.44
C HIS A 110 -7.54 -0.12 16.92
N ARG A 111 -6.81 -0.83 16.07
CA ARG A 111 -7.27 -2.07 15.42
C ARG A 111 -6.25 -3.19 15.55
N ASN A 112 -6.74 -4.42 15.76
CA ASN A 112 -5.92 -5.61 15.74
C ASN A 112 -5.62 -5.99 14.29
N ARG A 113 -4.39 -6.44 14.05
CA ARG A 113 -3.98 -6.95 12.75
C ARG A 113 -4.17 -8.45 12.70
N VAL A 114 -4.98 -8.90 11.76
CA VAL A 114 -5.05 -10.30 11.37
C VAL A 114 -4.93 -10.38 9.86
N SER A 115 -3.93 -11.12 9.38
CA SER A 115 -3.78 -11.41 7.96
C SER A 115 -3.27 -12.83 7.79
N ARG A 116 -3.84 -13.56 6.85
CA ARG A 116 -3.48 -14.95 6.58
C ARG A 116 -3.39 -15.21 5.08
N ILE A 117 -2.83 -16.34 4.72
CA ILE A 117 -2.82 -16.87 3.36
C ILE A 117 -3.97 -17.86 3.21
N PHE A 118 -4.74 -17.73 2.15
CA PHE A 118 -5.76 -18.69 1.74
C PHE A 118 -5.22 -19.53 0.57
N PHE A 119 -5.12 -20.83 0.79
CA PHE A 119 -4.61 -21.79 -0.19
C PHE A 119 -5.33 -23.13 -0.03
N GLU A 120 -5.86 -23.70 -1.12
CA GLU A 120 -6.62 -24.96 -1.12
C GLU A 120 -7.71 -25.01 -0.01
N GLN A 121 -8.51 -23.95 0.09
CA GLN A 121 -9.59 -23.77 1.08
C GLN A 121 -9.15 -23.85 2.55
N LYS A 122 -7.87 -23.57 2.81
CA LYS A 122 -7.30 -23.54 4.17
C LYS A 122 -6.57 -22.24 4.42
N PHE A 123 -6.55 -21.83 5.69
CA PHE A 123 -5.80 -20.67 6.13
C PHE A 123 -4.42 -21.06 6.66
N PHE A 124 -3.41 -20.26 6.28
CA PHE A 124 -2.05 -20.35 6.77
C PHE A 124 -1.62 -19.00 7.35
N ASP A 125 -0.80 -19.02 8.39
CA ASP A 125 -0.29 -17.79 8.99
C ASP A 125 0.53 -16.98 7.96
N TYR A 126 0.41 -15.64 8.02
CA TYR A 126 1.25 -14.73 7.26
C TYR A 126 2.04 -13.82 8.22
N PRO A 127 3.37 -13.77 8.10
CA PRO A 127 4.20 -14.66 7.30
C PRO A 127 4.09 -16.12 7.76
N ILE A 128 4.46 -17.06 6.87
CA ILE A 128 4.38 -18.49 7.17
C ILE A 128 5.21 -18.81 8.42
N GLN A 129 4.57 -19.41 9.41
CA GLN A 129 5.21 -19.84 10.65
C GLN A 129 5.23 -21.37 10.73
N LEU A 130 6.36 -21.94 11.12
CA LEU A 130 6.49 -23.39 11.30
C LEU A 130 5.84 -23.87 12.60
N LYS A 131 4.54 -23.64 12.70
CA LYS A 131 3.71 -24.19 13.80
C LYS A 131 3.11 -25.54 13.41
N PRO A 132 2.70 -26.37 14.37
CA PRO A 132 2.01 -27.64 14.08
C PRO A 132 0.82 -27.48 13.11
N ALA A 133 0.10 -26.37 13.20
CA ALA A 133 -1.00 -26.05 12.30
C ALA A 133 -0.61 -25.97 10.83
N LEU A 134 0.59 -25.50 10.49
CA LEU A 134 1.10 -25.49 9.11
C LEU A 134 1.16 -26.91 8.54
N PHE A 135 1.74 -27.84 9.29
CA PHE A 135 1.93 -29.21 8.85
C PHE A 135 0.60 -29.97 8.76
N VAL A 136 -0.31 -29.72 9.70
CA VAL A 136 -1.68 -30.27 9.67
C VAL A 136 -2.43 -29.77 8.42
N ASN A 137 -2.34 -28.47 8.12
CA ASN A 137 -3.03 -27.88 6.97
C ASN A 137 -2.40 -28.32 5.64
N MET A 138 -1.08 -28.44 5.55
CA MET A 138 -0.40 -28.98 4.35
C MET A 138 -0.69 -30.47 4.13
N GLY A 139 -0.94 -31.23 5.17
CA GLY A 139 -1.05 -32.68 5.14
C GLY A 139 0.30 -33.39 5.06
N PHE A 140 0.30 -34.70 5.32
CA PHE A 140 1.53 -35.48 5.45
C PHE A 140 2.39 -35.49 4.18
N VAL A 141 1.78 -35.72 3.02
CA VAL A 141 2.51 -35.81 1.74
C VAL A 141 3.24 -34.52 1.40
N ASN A 142 2.52 -33.38 1.45
CA ASN A 142 3.14 -32.07 1.16
C ASN A 142 4.22 -31.73 2.20
N THR A 143 4.01 -32.05 3.48
CA THR A 143 5.00 -31.83 4.54
C THR A 143 6.31 -32.59 4.24
N MET A 144 6.22 -33.86 3.87
CA MET A 144 7.41 -34.66 3.49
C MET A 144 8.10 -34.09 2.26
N GLN A 145 7.33 -33.73 1.22
CA GLN A 145 7.89 -33.13 -0.01
C GLN A 145 8.60 -31.79 0.29
N VAL A 146 8.02 -30.94 1.14
CA VAL A 146 8.65 -29.68 1.58
C VAL A 146 9.96 -29.97 2.31
N GLY A 147 9.97 -30.92 3.24
CA GLY A 147 11.18 -31.32 3.97
C GLY A 147 12.30 -31.79 3.04
N PHE A 148 12.03 -32.73 2.12
CA PHE A 148 13.02 -33.20 1.16
C PHE A 148 13.49 -32.10 0.22
N SER A 149 12.58 -31.28 -0.29
CA SER A 149 12.91 -30.18 -1.17
C SER A 149 13.80 -29.13 -0.48
N TYR A 150 13.55 -28.87 0.80
CA TYR A 150 14.39 -27.97 1.60
C TYR A 150 15.79 -28.54 1.84
N LEU A 151 15.90 -29.83 2.20
CA LEU A 151 17.20 -30.49 2.36
C LEU A 151 18.00 -30.46 1.06
N ALA A 152 17.33 -30.69 -0.08
CA ALA A 152 17.98 -30.60 -1.40
C ALA A 152 18.52 -29.17 -1.65
N SER A 153 17.80 -28.12 -1.26
CA SER A 153 18.25 -26.73 -1.43
C SER A 153 19.44 -26.35 -0.52
N LEU A 154 19.60 -27.03 0.60
CA LEU A 154 20.77 -26.84 1.48
C LEU A 154 22.04 -27.45 0.87
N ILE A 155 21.90 -28.56 0.17
CA ILE A 155 23.03 -29.30 -0.46
C ILE A 155 23.39 -28.66 -1.81
N HIS A 156 22.38 -28.32 -2.61
CA HIS A 156 22.54 -27.79 -3.97
C HIS A 156 22.04 -26.35 -4.03
N LYS A 157 22.83 -25.40 -3.50
CA LYS A 157 22.51 -23.97 -3.60
C LYS A 157 22.67 -23.49 -5.04
N ARG A 158 21.66 -22.76 -5.52
CA ARG A 158 21.68 -22.08 -6.80
C ARG A 158 22.47 -20.77 -6.69
N LYS A 159 23.06 -20.31 -7.80
CA LYS A 159 23.51 -18.92 -7.88
C LYS A 159 22.26 -18.05 -7.92
N GLU A 160 22.18 -17.05 -7.03
CA GLU A 160 21.01 -16.16 -6.94
C GLU A 160 21.01 -15.14 -8.09
N ASN A 161 20.57 -15.57 -9.27
CA ASN A 161 20.42 -14.72 -10.44
C ASN A 161 19.00 -14.16 -10.56
N SER A 162 18.04 -14.74 -9.86
CA SER A 162 16.62 -14.38 -9.92
C SER A 162 15.95 -14.45 -8.54
N LEU A 163 14.77 -13.87 -8.46
CA LEU A 163 13.90 -13.96 -7.29
C LEU A 163 13.47 -15.42 -7.02
N GLU A 164 13.28 -16.23 -8.06
CA GLU A 164 13.05 -17.67 -7.94
C GLU A 164 14.20 -18.35 -7.21
N ASP A 165 15.45 -18.13 -7.65
CA ASP A 165 16.64 -18.75 -7.03
C ASP A 165 16.78 -18.29 -5.57
N PHE A 166 16.51 -17.01 -5.30
CA PHE A 166 16.50 -16.45 -3.95
C PHE A 166 15.54 -17.21 -3.02
N TYR A 167 14.30 -17.44 -3.47
CA TYR A 167 13.30 -18.15 -2.67
C TYR A 167 13.60 -19.64 -2.55
N ILE A 168 14.02 -20.30 -3.64
CA ILE A 168 14.34 -21.74 -3.61
C ILE A 168 15.51 -22.04 -2.67
N ASN A 169 16.54 -21.20 -2.67
CA ASN A 169 17.67 -21.33 -1.75
C ASN A 169 17.28 -21.24 -0.28
N ARG A 170 16.22 -20.50 0.03
CA ARG A 170 15.76 -20.24 1.41
C ARG A 170 14.67 -21.20 1.88
N PHE A 171 13.78 -21.60 0.99
CA PHE A 171 12.57 -22.34 1.35
C PHE A 171 12.46 -23.72 0.70
N GLY A 172 13.31 -24.02 -0.28
CA GLY A 172 13.17 -25.20 -1.14
C GLY A 172 12.10 -25.00 -2.21
N LYS A 173 12.26 -25.72 -3.33
CA LYS A 173 11.38 -25.58 -4.51
C LYS A 173 9.91 -25.84 -4.19
N LYS A 174 9.60 -26.83 -3.35
CA LYS A 174 8.20 -27.18 -3.04
C LYS A 174 7.46 -26.07 -2.29
N LEU A 175 8.06 -25.51 -1.23
CA LEU A 175 7.45 -24.43 -0.45
C LEU A 175 7.34 -23.14 -1.28
N TYR A 176 8.37 -22.84 -2.08
CA TYR A 176 8.37 -21.75 -3.04
C TYR A 176 7.18 -21.87 -4.00
N SER A 177 7.00 -23.04 -4.63
CA SER A 177 5.91 -23.23 -5.60
C SER A 177 4.51 -23.16 -4.97
N MET A 178 4.38 -23.51 -3.68
CA MET A 178 3.08 -23.43 -2.99
C MET A 178 2.69 -22.01 -2.59
N PHE A 179 3.65 -21.20 -2.10
CA PHE A 179 3.33 -19.97 -1.40
C PHE A 179 3.95 -18.70 -1.99
N PHE A 180 4.83 -18.80 -2.99
CA PHE A 180 5.51 -17.62 -3.53
C PHE A 180 5.35 -17.47 -5.04
N GLU A 181 5.47 -18.54 -5.80
CA GLU A 181 5.53 -18.52 -7.26
C GLU A 181 4.30 -17.84 -7.87
N ASN A 182 3.12 -18.44 -7.69
CA ASN A 182 1.89 -17.95 -8.31
C ASN A 182 1.48 -16.54 -7.84
N TYR A 183 1.60 -16.28 -6.55
CA TYR A 183 1.29 -14.96 -6.02
C TYR A 183 2.23 -13.87 -6.58
N THR A 184 3.53 -14.17 -6.67
CA THR A 184 4.51 -13.23 -7.22
C THR A 184 4.30 -13.01 -8.71
N GLU A 185 3.99 -14.09 -9.45
CA GLU A 185 3.68 -14.02 -10.88
C GLU A 185 2.41 -13.19 -11.14
N ASN A 186 1.34 -13.42 -10.39
CA ASN A 186 0.12 -12.62 -10.48
C ASN A 186 0.37 -11.15 -10.14
N LEU A 187 1.10 -10.89 -9.05
CA LEU A 187 1.41 -9.53 -8.60
C LEU A 187 2.21 -8.76 -9.66
N TRP A 188 3.26 -9.34 -10.21
CA TRP A 188 4.18 -8.62 -11.10
C TRP A 188 3.89 -8.84 -12.59
N GLY A 189 3.05 -9.82 -12.94
CA GLY A 189 2.78 -10.18 -14.33
C GLY A 189 4.00 -10.76 -15.05
N ARG A 190 5.00 -11.24 -14.30
CA ARG A 190 6.23 -11.86 -14.78
C ARG A 190 6.60 -13.08 -13.96
N ASN A 191 7.24 -14.04 -14.60
CA ASN A 191 7.76 -15.18 -13.88
C ASN A 191 8.86 -14.75 -12.89
N PRO A 192 8.88 -15.24 -11.64
CA PRO A 192 9.90 -14.90 -10.65
C PRO A 192 11.34 -15.19 -11.11
N SER A 193 11.55 -16.07 -12.09
CA SER A 193 12.85 -16.32 -12.73
C SER A 193 13.38 -15.12 -13.53
N GLU A 194 12.52 -14.18 -13.92
CA GLU A 194 12.85 -12.97 -14.68
C GLU A 194 12.99 -11.72 -13.81
N ILE A 195 12.72 -11.84 -12.51
CA ILE A 195 12.77 -10.73 -11.54
C ILE A 195 14.10 -10.78 -10.78
N ALA A 196 14.74 -9.63 -10.60
CA ALA A 196 15.98 -9.53 -9.86
C ALA A 196 15.85 -9.98 -8.39
N PRO A 197 16.87 -10.65 -7.81
CA PRO A 197 16.81 -11.20 -6.46
C PRO A 197 16.70 -10.11 -5.37
N ASP A 198 17.17 -8.91 -5.62
CA ASP A 198 17.16 -7.79 -4.66
C ASP A 198 15.76 -7.41 -4.20
N TRP A 199 14.76 -7.60 -5.05
CA TRP A 199 13.37 -7.37 -4.69
C TRP A 199 12.89 -8.29 -3.56
N GLY A 200 13.30 -9.57 -3.57
CA GLY A 200 13.00 -10.53 -2.50
C GLY A 200 13.74 -10.22 -1.20
N SER A 201 14.95 -9.70 -1.33
CA SER A 201 15.78 -9.39 -0.17
C SER A 201 15.19 -8.31 0.72
N GLN A 202 14.48 -7.35 0.17
CA GLN A 202 13.81 -6.27 0.92
C GLN A 202 12.57 -6.74 1.71
N ARG A 203 11.94 -7.86 1.33
CA ARG A 203 10.66 -8.31 1.90
C ARG A 203 10.74 -9.59 2.73
N VAL A 204 11.75 -10.41 2.53
CA VAL A 204 11.85 -11.76 3.13
C VAL A 204 13.03 -11.88 4.11
N LYS A 205 13.71 -10.79 4.42
CA LYS A 205 14.77 -10.77 5.43
C LYS A 205 14.20 -11.12 6.82
N GLY A 206 14.91 -12.01 7.51
CA GLY A 206 14.51 -12.50 8.85
C GLY A 206 13.81 -13.87 8.86
N LEU A 207 13.31 -14.38 7.73
CA LEU A 207 12.75 -15.74 7.65
C LEU A 207 13.86 -16.77 7.36
N SER A 208 14.68 -17.08 8.37
CA SER A 208 15.57 -18.24 8.30
C SER A 208 14.84 -19.48 8.79
N ILE A 209 14.54 -20.42 7.88
CA ILE A 209 13.95 -21.72 8.27
C ILE A 209 14.83 -22.44 9.28
N ILE A 210 16.16 -22.30 9.18
CA ILE A 210 17.10 -22.89 10.15
C ILE A 210 16.89 -22.26 11.55
N ALA A 211 16.70 -20.94 11.63
CA ALA A 211 16.44 -20.29 12.91
C ALA A 211 15.09 -20.76 13.50
N ILE A 212 14.08 -20.91 12.65
CA ILE A 212 12.74 -21.36 13.06
C ILE A 212 12.77 -22.84 13.46
N ILE A 213 13.45 -23.72 12.71
CA ILE A 213 13.65 -25.13 13.07
C ILE A 213 14.42 -25.25 14.38
N LYS A 214 15.49 -24.47 14.56
CA LYS A 214 16.23 -24.41 15.84
C LYS A 214 15.36 -23.96 17.00
N ASP A 215 14.46 -22.99 16.77
CA ASP A 215 13.54 -22.50 17.81
C ASP A 215 12.48 -23.55 18.16
N VAL A 216 11.95 -24.29 17.18
CA VAL A 216 11.04 -25.43 17.43
C VAL A 216 11.73 -26.53 18.21
N PHE A 217 12.94 -26.94 17.83
CA PHE A 217 13.71 -27.93 18.57
C PHE A 217 14.13 -27.43 19.96
N ALA A 218 14.46 -26.14 20.11
CA ALA A 218 14.75 -25.53 21.41
C ALA A 218 13.53 -25.48 22.33
N LYS A 219 12.32 -25.30 21.78
CA LYS A 219 11.04 -25.36 22.52
C LYS A 219 10.60 -26.77 22.89
N MET A 220 11.06 -27.76 22.17
CA MET A 220 10.85 -29.19 22.50
C MET A 220 11.88 -29.74 23.49
N SER A 221 12.96 -29.01 23.76
CA SER A 221 13.98 -29.39 24.73
C SER A 221 13.51 -29.06 26.17
N PRO A 222 13.60 -30.01 27.13
CA PRO A 222 13.19 -29.79 28.52
C PRO A 222 14.06 -28.80 29.29
N PHE A 223 15.16 -28.29 28.69
CA PHE A 223 16.04 -27.30 29.30
C PHE A 223 15.65 -25.91 28.84
N LYS A 224 14.80 -25.23 29.60
CA LYS A 224 14.46 -23.82 29.43
C LYS A 224 15.69 -22.93 29.55
N LYS A 225 16.16 -22.32 28.46
CA LYS A 225 16.90 -21.05 28.49
C LYS A 225 15.98 -19.94 27.98
N LYS A 226 15.65 -19.03 28.90
CA LYS A 226 14.97 -17.76 28.66
C LYS A 226 15.85 -16.89 27.77
N ASN A 227 15.22 -16.21 26.79
CA ASN A 227 15.74 -15.12 25.97
C ASN A 227 16.61 -15.50 24.75
N ARG A 228 15.93 -15.56 23.61
CA ARG A 228 16.37 -14.89 22.37
C ARG A 228 15.11 -14.54 21.57
N HIS A 229 14.87 -13.25 21.39
CA HIS A 229 13.88 -12.75 20.46
C HIS A 229 14.24 -13.24 19.05
N VAL A 230 13.44 -14.14 18.50
CA VAL A 230 13.38 -14.31 17.05
C VAL A 230 12.49 -13.17 16.58
N GLU A 231 13.09 -12.20 15.92
CA GLU A 231 12.40 -11.06 15.33
C GLU A 231 11.50 -11.54 14.18
N THR A 232 10.32 -12.01 14.53
CA THR A 232 9.17 -12.14 13.64
C THR A 232 7.98 -11.46 14.29
N SER A 233 8.21 -10.26 14.80
CA SER A 233 7.13 -9.45 15.34
C SER A 233 6.49 -8.68 14.19
N LEU A 234 5.54 -9.31 13.53
CA LEU A 234 4.52 -8.55 12.84
C LEU A 234 3.84 -7.64 13.85
N ILE A 235 3.54 -6.44 13.44
CA ILE A 235 2.72 -5.50 14.19
C ILE A 235 1.42 -6.22 14.54
N GLU A 236 1.12 -6.35 15.83
CA GLU A 236 -0.11 -7.00 16.32
C GLU A 236 -1.31 -6.05 16.22
N SER A 237 -1.05 -4.75 16.16
CA SER A 237 -2.07 -3.70 16.10
C SER A 237 -1.61 -2.53 15.22
N PHE A 238 -2.57 -1.75 14.72
CA PHE A 238 -2.33 -0.55 13.91
C PHE A 238 -3.40 0.49 14.19
N SER A 239 -3.12 1.74 13.80
CA SER A 239 -4.11 2.80 13.81
C SER A 239 -4.85 2.84 12.47
N TYR A 240 -6.14 3.17 12.51
CA TYR A 240 -6.97 3.23 11.32
C TYR A 240 -8.01 4.34 11.42
N PRO A 241 -8.11 5.24 10.42
CA PRO A 241 -9.14 6.28 10.42
C PRO A 241 -10.54 5.68 10.47
N LYS A 242 -11.44 6.26 11.26
CA LYS A 242 -12.82 5.79 11.44
C LYS A 242 -13.52 5.47 10.12
N LEU A 243 -13.37 6.34 9.12
CA LEU A 243 -14.05 6.25 7.81
C LEU A 243 -13.10 5.81 6.67
N GLY A 244 -11.98 5.16 7.01
CA GLY A 244 -10.96 4.72 6.06
C GLY A 244 -9.81 5.72 5.87
N PRO A 245 -8.71 5.29 5.25
CA PRO A 245 -7.49 6.11 5.06
C PRO A 245 -7.74 7.43 4.34
N GLY A 246 -8.68 7.47 3.39
CA GLY A 246 -9.05 8.68 2.65
C GLY A 246 -9.49 9.82 3.57
N GLN A 247 -10.12 9.51 4.69
CA GLN A 247 -10.56 10.50 5.67
C GLN A 247 -9.41 11.40 6.17
N LEU A 248 -8.21 10.83 6.37
CA LEU A 248 -7.05 11.63 6.78
C LEU A 248 -6.72 12.69 5.74
N TRP A 249 -6.80 12.35 4.48
CA TRP A 249 -6.45 13.23 3.37
C TRP A 249 -7.53 14.26 3.10
N ASP A 250 -8.80 13.93 3.28
CA ASP A 250 -9.92 14.91 3.22
C ASP A 250 -9.79 15.95 4.33
N VAL A 251 -9.45 15.52 5.55
CA VAL A 251 -9.18 16.42 6.66
C VAL A 251 -7.97 17.31 6.36
N THR A 252 -6.89 16.74 5.83
CA THR A 252 -5.69 17.49 5.47
C THR A 252 -5.98 18.54 4.40
N ALA A 253 -6.74 18.16 3.36
CA ALA A 253 -7.16 19.09 2.31
C ALA A 253 -7.96 20.27 2.89
N THR A 254 -8.91 19.99 3.78
CA THR A 254 -9.68 21.01 4.48
C THR A 254 -8.79 21.95 5.31
N GLU A 255 -7.78 21.43 6.00
CA GLU A 255 -6.83 22.25 6.76
C GLU A 255 -5.93 23.09 5.84
N ILE A 256 -5.51 22.57 4.67
CA ILE A 256 -4.79 23.33 3.64
C ILE A 256 -5.62 24.55 3.18
N GLU A 257 -6.89 24.34 2.85
CA GLU A 257 -7.79 25.43 2.41
C GLU A 257 -8.00 26.47 3.52
N LYS A 258 -8.16 26.07 4.77
CA LYS A 258 -8.23 26.99 5.93
C LYS A 258 -6.97 27.83 6.11
N LEU A 259 -5.82 27.29 5.77
CA LEU A 259 -4.54 28.00 5.80
C LEU A 259 -4.34 28.92 4.57
N GLY A 260 -5.28 28.94 3.62
CA GLY A 260 -5.26 29.78 2.43
C GLY A 260 -4.62 29.11 1.20
N GLY A 261 -4.35 27.81 1.24
CA GLY A 261 -3.94 27.04 0.08
C GLY A 261 -5.11 26.79 -0.89
N THR A 262 -4.77 26.57 -2.15
CA THR A 262 -5.74 26.26 -3.21
C THR A 262 -5.56 24.80 -3.67
N ILE A 263 -6.66 24.04 -3.76
CA ILE A 263 -6.66 22.70 -4.33
C ILE A 263 -7.55 22.69 -5.58
N LEU A 264 -6.94 22.47 -6.73
CA LEU A 264 -7.63 22.35 -8.02
C LEU A 264 -7.93 20.87 -8.29
N LYS A 265 -9.20 20.50 -8.18
CA LYS A 265 -9.68 19.15 -8.52
C LYS A 265 -9.97 19.06 -10.02
N HIS A 266 -9.95 17.83 -10.56
CA HIS A 266 -10.11 17.57 -11.98
C HIS A 266 -9.13 18.39 -12.84
N ALA A 267 -7.95 18.67 -12.30
CA ALA A 267 -6.89 19.47 -12.88
C ALA A 267 -5.65 18.59 -13.13
N LYS A 268 -5.65 17.93 -14.28
CA LYS A 268 -4.58 17.00 -14.67
C LYS A 268 -3.41 17.77 -15.24
N VAL A 269 -2.25 17.73 -14.60
CA VAL A 269 -1.02 18.28 -15.16
C VAL A 269 -0.58 17.46 -16.37
N VAL A 270 -0.42 18.11 -17.52
CA VAL A 270 -0.08 17.51 -18.81
C VAL A 270 1.20 18.06 -19.40
N GLY A 271 1.71 19.18 -18.90
CA GLY A 271 2.92 19.80 -19.38
C GLY A 271 3.73 20.52 -18.29
N VAL A 272 5.04 20.56 -18.47
CA VAL A 272 6.01 21.25 -17.60
C VAL A 272 6.96 22.04 -18.49
N THR A 273 6.97 23.35 -18.37
CA THR A 273 7.81 24.24 -19.18
C THR A 273 9.02 24.71 -18.40
N LYS A 274 10.20 24.48 -18.96
CA LYS A 274 11.50 24.98 -18.47
C LYS A 274 12.03 26.07 -19.38
N ASN A 275 12.77 26.99 -18.78
CA ASN A 275 13.58 27.98 -19.53
C ASN A 275 14.96 27.44 -19.92
N GLU A 276 15.74 28.24 -20.61
CA GLU A 276 17.12 27.90 -21.06
C GLU A 276 18.09 27.63 -19.89
N GLN A 277 17.80 28.13 -18.69
CA GLN A 277 18.57 27.88 -17.47
C GLN A 277 18.15 26.60 -16.74
N ASN A 278 17.35 25.75 -17.38
CA ASN A 278 16.80 24.50 -16.80
C ASN A 278 15.98 24.70 -15.52
N VAL A 279 15.26 25.83 -15.42
CA VAL A 279 14.35 26.17 -14.32
C VAL A 279 12.90 26.06 -14.80
N ILE A 280 12.02 25.40 -14.07
CA ILE A 280 10.60 25.32 -14.41
C ILE A 280 9.96 26.70 -14.19
N THR A 281 9.24 27.18 -15.19
CA THR A 281 8.55 28.48 -15.17
C THR A 281 7.04 28.33 -15.08
N SER A 282 6.48 27.23 -15.60
CA SER A 282 5.03 27.00 -15.56
C SER A 282 4.66 25.52 -15.68
N LEU A 283 3.43 25.22 -15.24
CA LEU A 283 2.74 23.95 -15.51
C LEU A 283 1.57 24.19 -16.46
N GLN A 284 1.35 23.23 -17.35
CA GLN A 284 0.13 23.13 -18.15
C GLN A 284 -0.76 22.03 -17.57
N TYR A 285 -2.02 22.33 -17.37
CA TYR A 285 -2.99 21.40 -16.82
C TYR A 285 -4.31 21.44 -17.59
N GLU A 286 -4.90 20.28 -17.74
CA GLU A 286 -6.21 20.12 -18.34
C GLU A 286 -7.28 20.16 -17.25
N GLN A 287 -8.27 21.01 -17.42
CA GLN A 287 -9.42 21.13 -16.53
C GLN A 287 -10.65 21.55 -17.36
N ASP A 288 -11.78 20.86 -17.17
CA ASP A 288 -13.04 21.10 -17.90
C ASP A 288 -12.89 21.05 -19.44
N GLY A 289 -11.99 20.20 -19.94
CA GLY A 289 -11.69 20.07 -21.37
C GLY A 289 -10.80 21.18 -21.96
N GLU A 290 -10.30 22.09 -21.14
CA GLU A 290 -9.39 23.16 -21.54
C GLU A 290 -8.00 22.97 -20.96
N VAL A 291 -6.95 23.26 -21.74
CA VAL A 291 -5.58 23.31 -21.27
C VAL A 291 -5.28 24.72 -20.78
N LYS A 292 -4.96 24.84 -19.51
CA LYS A 292 -4.62 26.09 -18.81
C LYS A 292 -3.15 26.09 -18.41
N THR A 293 -2.55 27.27 -18.25
CA THR A 293 -1.16 27.42 -17.82
C THR A 293 -1.10 28.18 -16.51
N MET A 294 -0.26 27.72 -15.58
CA MET A 294 0.02 28.42 -14.33
C MET A 294 1.52 28.54 -14.09
N GLU A 295 1.98 29.78 -13.90
CA GLU A 295 3.36 30.07 -13.53
C GLU A 295 3.62 29.81 -12.05
N GLY A 296 4.85 29.44 -11.69
CA GLY A 296 5.25 29.20 -10.31
C GLY A 296 6.77 29.17 -10.13
N ASP A 297 7.21 29.40 -8.91
CA ASP A 297 8.62 29.50 -8.55
C ASP A 297 9.24 28.14 -8.18
N VAL A 298 8.44 27.25 -7.63
CA VAL A 298 8.86 25.89 -7.18
C VAL A 298 7.80 24.88 -7.56
N VAL A 299 8.25 23.71 -7.99
CA VAL A 299 7.37 22.56 -8.30
C VAL A 299 7.71 21.38 -7.42
N ILE A 300 6.70 20.84 -6.74
CA ILE A 300 6.75 19.58 -6.00
C ILE A 300 5.89 18.57 -6.74
N SER A 301 6.50 17.49 -7.25
CA SER A 301 5.79 16.50 -8.06
C SER A 301 5.70 15.16 -7.35
N SER A 302 4.47 14.67 -7.13
CA SER A 302 4.19 13.30 -6.74
C SER A 302 3.65 12.45 -7.89
N MET A 303 3.52 13.02 -9.09
CA MET A 303 3.09 12.29 -10.27
C MET A 303 4.14 11.27 -10.73
N PRO A 304 3.76 10.22 -11.47
CA PRO A 304 4.71 9.25 -11.99
C PRO A 304 5.84 9.91 -12.77
N MET A 305 7.10 9.56 -12.46
CA MET A 305 8.29 10.08 -13.18
C MET A 305 8.17 9.98 -14.69
N LYS A 306 7.60 8.88 -15.17
CA LYS A 306 7.35 8.63 -16.59
C LYS A 306 6.50 9.73 -17.21
N ASP A 307 5.42 10.13 -16.52
CA ASP A 307 4.48 11.14 -17.03
C ASP A 307 5.05 12.54 -16.86
N LEU A 308 5.76 12.82 -15.77
CA LEU A 308 6.47 14.08 -15.56
C LEU A 308 7.46 14.37 -16.69
N ILE A 309 8.28 13.38 -17.03
CA ILE A 309 9.28 13.50 -18.10
C ILE A 309 8.60 13.60 -19.48
N ALA A 310 7.53 12.85 -19.71
CA ALA A 310 6.80 12.91 -20.98
C ALA A 310 6.15 14.28 -21.26
N GLY A 311 5.72 14.97 -20.19
CA GLY A 311 5.14 16.31 -20.27
C GLY A 311 6.17 17.47 -20.27
N MET A 312 7.46 17.18 -20.09
CA MET A 312 8.50 18.20 -19.94
C MET A 312 9.15 18.54 -21.29
N ASN A 313 9.34 19.84 -21.56
CA ASN A 313 10.09 20.27 -22.74
C ASN A 313 11.60 20.01 -22.56
N ASP A 314 12.30 19.92 -23.68
CA ASP A 314 13.78 19.87 -23.77
C ASP A 314 14.42 18.82 -22.82
N VAL A 315 13.88 17.61 -22.83
CA VAL A 315 14.45 16.48 -22.10
C VAL A 315 15.48 15.77 -23.00
N PRO A 316 16.71 15.53 -22.51
CA PRO A 316 17.69 14.74 -23.24
C PRO A 316 17.20 13.33 -23.56
N ALA A 317 17.69 12.75 -24.67
CA ALA A 317 17.22 11.47 -25.18
C ALA A 317 17.39 10.32 -24.17
N GLU A 318 18.48 10.30 -23.39
CA GLU A 318 18.75 9.22 -22.43
C GLU A 318 17.78 9.24 -21.25
N PRO A 319 17.59 10.34 -20.48
CA PRO A 319 16.55 10.43 -19.45
C PRO A 319 15.14 10.14 -19.97
N ALA A 320 14.79 10.64 -21.16
CA ALA A 320 13.49 10.38 -21.78
C ALA A 320 13.27 8.89 -22.06
N ARG A 321 14.30 8.18 -22.60
CA ARG A 321 14.25 6.72 -22.82
C ARG A 321 14.07 5.97 -21.52
N ILE A 322 14.85 6.31 -20.48
CA ILE A 322 14.80 5.65 -19.18
C ILE A 322 13.40 5.81 -18.57
N ALA A 323 12.89 7.05 -18.50
CA ALA A 323 11.59 7.37 -17.95
C ALA A 323 10.46 6.64 -18.69
N LYS A 324 10.49 6.62 -20.04
CA LYS A 324 9.51 5.91 -20.86
C LYS A 324 9.46 4.42 -20.57
N GLY A 325 10.61 3.81 -20.27
CA GLY A 325 10.73 2.38 -19.99
C GLY A 325 10.46 1.99 -18.54
N LEU A 326 10.22 2.92 -17.61
CA LEU A 326 9.92 2.61 -16.21
C LEU A 326 8.60 1.82 -16.11
N PRO A 327 8.62 0.62 -15.53
CA PRO A 327 7.45 -0.23 -15.44
C PRO A 327 6.62 0.08 -14.20
N TYR A 328 5.31 -0.08 -14.34
CA TYR A 328 4.34 -0.03 -13.26
C TYR A 328 3.44 -1.26 -13.32
N ARG A 329 2.81 -1.56 -12.20
CA ARG A 329 1.74 -2.53 -12.12
C ARG A 329 0.48 -1.82 -11.68
N ASP A 330 -0.62 -2.12 -12.35
CA ASP A 330 -1.95 -1.61 -12.06
C ASP A 330 -2.73 -2.66 -11.28
N TYR A 331 -3.87 -2.31 -10.76
CA TYR A 331 -4.81 -3.28 -10.22
C TYR A 331 -6.26 -2.79 -10.33
N MET A 332 -7.16 -3.75 -10.30
CA MET A 332 -8.59 -3.54 -10.21
C MET A 332 -9.07 -4.05 -8.86
N THR A 333 -10.03 -3.38 -8.26
CA THR A 333 -10.65 -3.83 -7.02
C THR A 333 -12.17 -3.80 -7.15
N LEU A 334 -12.82 -4.85 -6.63
CA LEU A 334 -14.27 -4.97 -6.60
C LEU A 334 -14.75 -5.03 -5.16
N GLY A 335 -15.57 -4.07 -4.75
CA GLY A 335 -16.38 -4.18 -3.55
C GLY A 335 -17.57 -5.09 -3.81
N VAL A 336 -17.82 -6.05 -2.92
CA VAL A 336 -18.94 -6.99 -3.00
C VAL A 336 -19.70 -7.00 -1.69
N LEU A 337 -20.99 -6.66 -1.73
CA LEU A 337 -21.88 -6.68 -0.57
C LEU A 337 -22.65 -8.00 -0.53
N ILE A 338 -22.49 -8.72 0.56
CA ILE A 338 -23.08 -10.05 0.76
C ILE A 338 -23.68 -10.19 2.16
N PRO A 339 -24.64 -11.10 2.39
CA PRO A 339 -25.20 -11.32 3.73
C PRO A 339 -24.21 -11.98 4.69
N LYS A 340 -23.33 -12.85 4.19
CA LYS A 340 -22.32 -13.57 5.01
C LYS A 340 -21.22 -14.16 4.15
N LEU A 341 -20.08 -14.42 4.78
CA LEU A 341 -19.04 -15.31 4.24
C LEU A 341 -19.23 -16.74 4.76
N ASN A 342 -19.00 -17.72 3.89
CA ASN A 342 -19.04 -19.15 4.28
C ASN A 342 -17.84 -19.58 5.13
N LEU A 343 -16.81 -18.73 5.20
CA LEU A 343 -15.61 -18.97 6.00
C LEU A 343 -15.93 -18.93 7.49
N LYS A 344 -15.65 -20.03 8.19
CA LYS A 344 -15.89 -20.14 9.64
C LYS A 344 -14.73 -19.57 10.43
N ASN A 345 -15.03 -18.71 11.38
CA ASN A 345 -14.05 -18.25 12.36
C ASN A 345 -13.66 -19.41 13.32
N LYS A 346 -12.46 -19.96 13.11
CA LYS A 346 -11.88 -21.01 13.97
C LYS A 346 -10.86 -20.44 14.96
N THR A 347 -10.76 -19.12 15.05
CA THR A 347 -9.84 -18.44 15.97
C THR A 347 -10.52 -18.15 17.31
N LYS A 348 -9.75 -17.66 18.28
CA LYS A 348 -10.28 -17.17 19.56
C LYS A 348 -10.75 -15.71 19.50
N LEU A 349 -10.52 -15.03 18.38
CA LEU A 349 -10.88 -13.62 18.21
C LEU A 349 -12.38 -13.52 17.92
N LYS A 350 -13.08 -12.74 18.72
CA LYS A 350 -14.49 -12.42 18.49
C LYS A 350 -14.60 -11.38 17.37
N THR A 351 -15.59 -11.52 16.49
CA THR A 351 -15.95 -10.58 15.42
C THR A 351 -17.45 -10.40 15.37
N VAL A 352 -17.91 -9.26 14.86
CA VAL A 352 -19.34 -9.03 14.61
C VAL A 352 -19.80 -10.03 13.56
N GLY A 353 -20.95 -10.69 13.81
CA GLY A 353 -21.46 -11.74 12.93
C GLY A 353 -20.61 -13.03 12.92
N ASN A 354 -19.64 -13.17 13.82
CA ASN A 354 -18.73 -14.33 13.90
C ASN A 354 -18.03 -14.66 12.58
N ILE A 355 -17.73 -13.64 11.75
CA ILE A 355 -16.95 -13.76 10.52
C ILE A 355 -15.47 -14.02 10.84
N VAL A 356 -14.68 -14.49 9.86
CA VAL A 356 -13.23 -14.62 10.02
C VAL A 356 -12.61 -13.27 10.37
N PRO A 357 -11.63 -13.20 11.29
CA PRO A 357 -11.14 -11.95 11.87
C PRO A 357 -10.13 -11.21 10.99
N ASP A 358 -9.86 -11.71 9.81
CA ASP A 358 -8.84 -11.15 8.91
C ASP A 358 -9.24 -9.77 8.41
N ASN A 359 -8.31 -8.83 8.46
CA ASN A 359 -8.45 -7.55 7.77
C ASN A 359 -8.26 -7.76 6.27
N TRP A 360 -7.21 -8.52 5.89
CA TRP A 360 -6.98 -8.94 4.51
C TRP A 360 -6.40 -10.35 4.46
N VAL A 361 -6.66 -11.02 3.33
CA VAL A 361 -6.23 -12.38 3.05
C VAL A 361 -5.49 -12.41 1.73
N TYR A 362 -4.30 -13.02 1.72
CA TYR A 362 -3.54 -13.30 0.50
C TYR A 362 -4.07 -14.56 -0.16
N VAL A 363 -4.42 -14.51 -1.43
CA VAL A 363 -4.94 -15.66 -2.19
C VAL A 363 -3.80 -16.28 -3.00
N HIS A 364 -3.47 -17.52 -2.67
CA HIS A 364 -2.38 -18.28 -3.35
C HIS A 364 -2.94 -19.44 -4.17
N ASP A 365 -4.26 -19.52 -4.31
CA ASP A 365 -4.92 -20.54 -5.12
C ASP A 365 -4.66 -20.26 -6.61
N ARG A 366 -4.09 -21.27 -7.31
CA ARG A 366 -3.75 -21.17 -8.74
C ARG A 366 -4.97 -21.22 -9.67
N THR A 367 -6.13 -21.55 -9.14
CA THR A 367 -7.36 -21.70 -9.92
C THR A 367 -8.11 -20.40 -10.12
N VAL A 368 -7.70 -19.33 -9.43
CA VAL A 368 -8.32 -17.99 -9.48
C VAL A 368 -7.27 -16.92 -9.80
N LYS A 369 -7.73 -15.79 -10.31
CA LYS A 369 -6.92 -14.60 -10.59
C LYS A 369 -6.85 -13.64 -9.42
N MET A 370 -7.79 -13.75 -8.48
CA MET A 370 -7.82 -12.95 -7.26
C MET A 370 -6.50 -13.04 -6.52
N GLY A 371 -5.85 -11.90 -6.29
CA GLY A 371 -4.59 -11.84 -5.55
C GLY A 371 -4.77 -11.69 -4.04
N ARG A 372 -5.76 -10.89 -3.64
CA ARG A 372 -6.08 -10.62 -2.22
C ARG A 372 -7.56 -10.32 -2.08
N PHE A 373 -8.08 -10.48 -0.86
CA PHE A 373 -9.35 -9.86 -0.49
C PHE A 373 -9.28 -9.25 0.91
N GLN A 374 -10.07 -8.21 1.10
CA GLN A 374 -10.21 -7.48 2.36
C GLN A 374 -11.61 -7.66 2.91
N ILE A 375 -11.75 -7.67 4.25
CA ILE A 375 -13.03 -7.70 4.93
C ILE A 375 -13.17 -6.41 5.71
N TYR A 376 -13.85 -5.42 5.13
CA TYR A 376 -13.92 -4.06 5.68
C TYR A 376 -14.59 -3.99 7.05
N ASN A 377 -15.50 -4.93 7.36
CA ASN A 377 -16.09 -5.07 8.69
C ASN A 377 -15.04 -5.17 9.82
N ASN A 378 -13.86 -5.73 9.54
CA ASN A 378 -12.78 -5.91 10.51
C ASN A 378 -11.81 -4.72 10.57
N TRP A 379 -11.86 -3.79 9.61
CA TRP A 379 -11.03 -2.59 9.62
C TRP A 379 -11.67 -1.51 10.50
N SER A 380 -12.95 -1.22 10.28
CA SER A 380 -13.71 -0.29 11.09
C SER A 380 -15.20 -0.62 10.99
N PRO A 381 -15.97 -0.55 12.08
CA PRO A 381 -17.42 -0.78 12.05
C PRO A 381 -18.15 0.25 11.19
N TYR A 382 -17.53 1.42 10.93
CA TYR A 382 -18.11 2.51 10.16
C TYR A 382 -17.81 2.43 8.65
N MET A 383 -17.10 1.39 8.22
CA MET A 383 -16.86 1.10 6.80
C MET A 383 -18.07 0.43 6.14
N VAL A 384 -18.97 -0.16 6.92
CA VAL A 384 -20.12 -0.95 6.43
C VAL A 384 -21.41 -0.33 6.94
N LYS A 385 -22.33 -0.04 6.02
CA LYS A 385 -23.60 0.62 6.34
C LYS A 385 -24.49 -0.20 7.26
N ASP A 386 -24.59 -1.51 7.03
CA ASP A 386 -25.34 -2.47 7.87
C ASP A 386 -24.37 -3.55 8.35
N LEU A 387 -23.62 -3.22 9.40
CA LEU A 387 -22.55 -4.06 9.93
C LEU A 387 -23.06 -5.39 10.52
N GLU A 388 -24.29 -5.41 11.05
CA GLU A 388 -24.84 -6.59 11.73
C GLU A 388 -25.36 -7.65 10.76
N HIS A 389 -25.84 -7.23 9.59
CA HIS A 389 -26.52 -8.12 8.64
C HIS A 389 -25.77 -8.29 7.32
N THR A 390 -24.68 -7.53 7.07
CA THR A 390 -23.93 -7.61 5.83
C THR A 390 -22.42 -7.67 6.03
N VAL A 391 -21.77 -8.25 5.04
CA VAL A 391 -20.30 -8.24 4.92
C VAL A 391 -19.93 -7.51 3.64
N TRP A 392 -19.04 -6.51 3.77
CA TRP A 392 -18.48 -5.76 2.67
C TRP A 392 -17.06 -6.23 2.43
N VAL A 393 -16.80 -6.83 1.26
CA VAL A 393 -15.52 -7.45 0.91
C VAL A 393 -14.92 -6.71 -0.28
N GLY A 394 -13.64 -6.36 -0.22
CA GLY A 394 -12.89 -5.83 -1.35
C GLY A 394 -12.01 -6.90 -1.97
N LEU A 395 -12.19 -7.20 -3.25
CA LEU A 395 -11.45 -8.20 -4.00
C LEU A 395 -10.42 -7.51 -4.90
N GLU A 396 -9.15 -7.90 -4.83
CA GLU A 396 -8.06 -7.24 -5.55
C GLU A 396 -7.46 -8.14 -6.62
N TYR A 397 -7.31 -7.57 -7.83
CA TYR A 397 -6.81 -8.23 -9.03
C TYR A 397 -5.69 -7.41 -9.65
N PHE A 398 -4.53 -8.00 -9.84
CA PHE A 398 -3.39 -7.31 -10.46
C PHE A 398 -3.47 -7.43 -11.97
N CYS A 399 -3.27 -6.32 -12.66
CA CYS A 399 -3.36 -6.23 -14.10
C CYS A 399 -2.38 -5.21 -14.67
N GLN A 400 -2.44 -4.99 -15.96
CA GLN A 400 -1.69 -3.97 -16.67
C GLN A 400 -2.63 -3.14 -17.52
N GLU A 401 -2.51 -1.82 -17.51
CA GLU A 401 -3.28 -0.93 -18.38
C GLU A 401 -3.18 -1.41 -19.84
N GLY A 402 -4.34 -1.66 -20.46
CA GLY A 402 -4.46 -2.12 -21.82
C GLY A 402 -4.44 -3.63 -22.02
N ASP A 403 -4.26 -4.45 -20.98
CA ASP A 403 -4.47 -5.90 -21.10
C ASP A 403 -5.97 -6.27 -21.15
N ASP A 404 -6.27 -7.50 -21.53
CA ASP A 404 -7.66 -7.97 -21.66
C ASP A 404 -8.42 -7.87 -20.34
N PHE A 405 -7.72 -8.04 -19.22
CA PHE A 405 -8.30 -7.97 -17.89
C PHE A 405 -8.67 -6.53 -17.51
N TRP A 406 -7.76 -5.58 -17.78
CA TRP A 406 -7.98 -4.15 -17.55
C TRP A 406 -9.14 -3.60 -18.39
N ASN A 407 -9.33 -4.14 -19.61
CA ASN A 407 -10.34 -3.68 -20.55
C ASN A 407 -11.73 -4.28 -20.31
N MET A 408 -11.92 -5.13 -19.29
CA MET A 408 -13.24 -5.63 -18.91
C MET A 408 -14.16 -4.48 -18.51
N THR A 409 -15.43 -4.62 -18.86
CA THR A 409 -16.49 -3.78 -18.29
C THR A 409 -16.68 -4.11 -16.80
N GLU A 410 -17.30 -3.20 -16.04
CA GLU A 410 -17.62 -3.46 -14.63
C GLU A 410 -18.48 -4.72 -14.45
N GLU A 411 -19.40 -4.97 -15.36
CA GLU A 411 -20.27 -6.15 -15.33
C GLU A 411 -19.48 -7.45 -15.55
N GLU A 412 -18.58 -7.48 -16.56
CA GLU A 412 -17.71 -8.63 -16.83
C GLU A 412 -16.76 -8.91 -15.66
N PHE A 413 -16.17 -7.87 -15.11
CA PHE A 413 -15.28 -7.98 -13.95
C PHE A 413 -16.03 -8.45 -12.71
N SER A 414 -17.21 -7.89 -12.43
CA SER A 414 -18.07 -8.31 -11.30
C SER A 414 -18.45 -9.78 -11.43
N LYS A 415 -18.87 -10.21 -12.63
CA LYS A 415 -19.20 -11.61 -12.88
C LYS A 415 -18.02 -12.54 -12.61
N LEU A 416 -16.85 -12.24 -13.18
CA LEU A 416 -15.63 -13.03 -12.98
C LEU A 416 -15.28 -13.14 -11.48
N ALA A 417 -15.28 -12.01 -10.78
CA ALA A 417 -14.89 -11.96 -9.38
C ALA A 417 -15.88 -12.72 -8.47
N VAL A 418 -17.17 -12.61 -8.72
CA VAL A 418 -18.21 -13.36 -7.99
C VAL A 418 -18.12 -14.85 -8.29
N ASP A 419 -17.89 -15.26 -9.54
CA ASP A 419 -17.67 -16.65 -9.92
C ASP A 419 -16.44 -17.24 -9.20
N GLU A 420 -15.36 -16.46 -9.01
CA GLU A 420 -14.20 -16.87 -8.22
C GLU A 420 -14.51 -16.98 -6.72
N MET A 421 -15.33 -16.09 -6.15
CA MET A 421 -15.81 -16.24 -4.77
C MET A 421 -16.57 -17.55 -4.55
N VAL A 422 -17.44 -17.93 -5.48
CA VAL A 422 -18.16 -19.21 -5.46
C VAL A 422 -17.17 -20.37 -5.55
N LYS A 423 -16.25 -20.33 -6.52
CA LYS A 423 -15.22 -21.35 -6.72
C LYS A 423 -14.33 -21.55 -5.50
N MET A 424 -13.98 -20.48 -4.81
CA MET A 424 -13.21 -20.50 -3.57
C MET A 424 -14.06 -20.93 -2.36
N GLY A 425 -15.37 -21.09 -2.49
CA GLY A 425 -16.27 -21.41 -1.39
C GLY A 425 -16.45 -20.26 -0.39
N LEU A 426 -16.22 -19.02 -0.80
CA LEU A 426 -16.46 -17.84 0.03
C LEU A 426 -17.94 -17.52 0.16
N ILE A 427 -18.72 -17.85 -0.87
CA ILE A 427 -20.18 -17.74 -0.95
C ILE A 427 -20.75 -19.00 -1.64
N ASP A 428 -22.05 -19.27 -1.45
CA ASP A 428 -22.70 -20.46 -2.01
C ASP A 428 -23.06 -20.31 -3.50
N SER A 429 -23.53 -19.13 -3.89
CA SER A 429 -23.91 -18.81 -5.28
C SER A 429 -23.82 -17.29 -5.53
N ALA A 430 -23.83 -16.90 -6.80
CA ALA A 430 -23.88 -15.49 -7.20
C ALA A 430 -25.17 -14.78 -6.73
N ASP A 431 -26.27 -15.51 -6.54
CA ASP A 431 -27.57 -14.94 -6.16
C ASP A 431 -27.59 -14.32 -4.76
N VAL A 432 -26.59 -14.62 -3.93
CA VAL A 432 -26.47 -14.02 -2.59
C VAL A 432 -25.83 -12.63 -2.59
N VAL A 433 -25.31 -12.17 -3.73
CA VAL A 433 -24.66 -10.86 -3.85
C VAL A 433 -25.74 -9.77 -3.95
N PHE A 434 -25.70 -8.82 -3.04
CA PHE A 434 -26.64 -7.69 -3.01
C PHE A 434 -26.25 -6.57 -3.95
N ASP A 435 -24.93 -6.26 -4.02
CA ASP A 435 -24.43 -5.15 -4.82
C ASP A 435 -22.92 -5.31 -5.07
N THR A 436 -22.41 -4.67 -6.12
CA THR A 436 -20.97 -4.60 -6.44
C THR A 436 -20.57 -3.20 -6.86
N HIS A 437 -19.28 -2.87 -6.70
CA HIS A 437 -18.69 -1.63 -7.19
C HIS A 437 -17.22 -1.83 -7.52
N ALA A 438 -16.82 -1.46 -8.74
CA ALA A 438 -15.47 -1.64 -9.23
C ALA A 438 -14.67 -0.33 -9.29
N GLU A 439 -13.38 -0.42 -9.03
CA GLU A 439 -12.43 0.67 -9.18
C GLU A 439 -11.16 0.20 -9.90
N TRP A 440 -10.66 1.03 -10.82
CA TRP A 440 -9.42 0.81 -11.56
C TRP A 440 -8.33 1.73 -11.03
N VAL A 441 -7.19 1.18 -10.63
CA VAL A 441 -6.09 1.92 -10.04
C VAL A 441 -4.84 1.80 -10.90
N LYS A 442 -4.54 2.89 -11.61
CA LYS A 442 -3.36 2.98 -12.48
C LYS A 442 -2.08 3.22 -11.67
N LYS A 443 -0.98 2.64 -12.15
CA LYS A 443 0.38 2.88 -11.63
C LYS A 443 0.50 2.73 -10.11
N ALA A 444 -0.21 1.75 -9.56
CA ALA A 444 -0.25 1.51 -8.12
C ALA A 444 1.09 1.02 -7.56
N TYR A 445 1.83 0.24 -8.35
CA TYR A 445 3.08 -0.38 -7.91
C TYR A 445 4.21 -0.04 -8.89
N PRO A 446 5.14 0.89 -8.53
CA PRO A 446 6.41 1.02 -9.24
C PRO A 446 7.17 -0.30 -9.21
N ALA A 447 7.59 -0.80 -10.36
CA ALA A 447 8.28 -2.07 -10.48
C ALA A 447 9.78 -1.86 -10.77
N TYR A 448 10.62 -2.81 -10.32
CA TYR A 448 12.09 -2.67 -10.30
C TYR A 448 12.74 -3.59 -11.33
N PHE A 449 12.30 -3.46 -12.57
CA PHE A 449 12.87 -4.17 -13.72
C PHE A 449 12.94 -3.25 -14.94
N ASP A 450 13.35 -3.78 -16.10
CA ASP A 450 13.55 -3.05 -17.35
C ASP A 450 14.53 -1.85 -17.16
N THR A 451 14.13 -0.62 -17.50
CA THR A 451 15.00 0.57 -17.39
C THR A 451 15.24 1.03 -15.95
N TYR A 452 14.58 0.43 -14.95
CA TYR A 452 14.83 0.76 -13.55
C TYR A 452 16.31 0.58 -13.14
N ALA A 453 17.02 -0.36 -13.75
CA ALA A 453 18.46 -0.54 -13.51
C ALA A 453 19.31 0.73 -13.81
N GLU A 454 18.76 1.66 -14.59
CA GLU A 454 19.41 2.92 -14.96
C GLU A 454 18.77 4.14 -14.27
N ILE A 455 17.94 3.93 -13.23
CA ILE A 455 17.15 5.01 -12.61
C ILE A 455 18.01 6.13 -12.04
N ASP A 456 19.22 5.84 -11.59
CA ASP A 456 20.13 6.84 -11.02
C ASP A 456 20.46 7.95 -12.06
N LYS A 457 20.62 7.59 -13.33
CA LYS A 457 20.84 8.58 -14.40
C LYS A 457 19.65 9.52 -14.60
N LEU A 458 18.42 9.00 -14.41
CA LEU A 458 17.21 9.82 -14.47
C LEU A 458 17.10 10.73 -13.25
N VAL A 459 17.46 10.23 -12.06
CA VAL A 459 17.52 11.02 -10.82
C VAL A 459 18.56 12.14 -10.94
N ASP A 460 19.74 11.84 -11.47
CA ASP A 460 20.79 12.83 -11.72
C ASP A 460 20.29 13.95 -12.63
N TYR A 461 19.60 13.60 -13.72
CA TYR A 461 19.00 14.59 -14.60
C TYR A 461 17.95 15.45 -13.88
N LEU A 462 17.01 14.83 -13.14
CA LEU A 462 15.98 15.57 -12.39
C LEU A 462 16.59 16.50 -11.33
N ASN A 463 17.71 16.12 -10.75
CA ASN A 463 18.43 16.96 -9.78
C ASN A 463 19.11 18.19 -10.42
N THR A 464 19.33 18.21 -11.74
CA THR A 464 19.81 19.42 -12.43
C THR A 464 18.75 20.53 -12.53
N ILE A 465 17.48 20.21 -12.27
CA ILE A 465 16.37 21.18 -12.29
C ILE A 465 16.20 21.73 -10.87
N ASP A 466 16.81 22.89 -10.61
CA ASP A 466 16.96 23.46 -9.26
C ASP A 466 15.64 23.54 -8.47
N ASN A 467 14.56 23.95 -9.12
CA ASN A 467 13.26 24.21 -8.50
C ASN A 467 12.23 23.06 -8.58
N LEU A 468 12.67 21.85 -8.98
CA LEU A 468 11.84 20.64 -9.02
C LEU A 468 12.17 19.71 -7.85
N TYR A 469 11.16 19.23 -7.15
CA TYR A 469 11.25 18.23 -6.08
C TYR A 469 10.33 17.06 -6.36
N CYS A 470 10.89 15.86 -6.49
CA CYS A 470 10.14 14.62 -6.72
C CYS A 470 9.91 13.90 -5.38
N VAL A 471 8.64 13.68 -5.02
CA VAL A 471 8.24 13.15 -3.71
C VAL A 471 7.27 11.97 -3.83
N GLY A 472 7.22 11.15 -2.81
CA GLY A 472 6.27 10.06 -2.71
C GLY A 472 6.57 8.86 -3.60
N ARG A 473 5.64 7.90 -3.61
CA ARG A 473 5.79 6.60 -4.28
C ARG A 473 6.07 6.74 -5.78
N ASN A 474 5.22 7.46 -6.49
CA ASN A 474 5.30 7.57 -7.95
C ASN A 474 6.26 8.66 -8.41
N GLY A 475 6.40 9.76 -7.65
CA GLY A 475 7.37 10.81 -7.94
C GLY A 475 8.82 10.35 -7.81
N GLN A 476 9.09 9.32 -7.01
CA GLN A 476 10.41 8.72 -6.88
C GLN A 476 10.54 7.33 -7.55
N HIS A 477 9.49 6.83 -8.17
CA HIS A 477 9.41 5.46 -8.69
C HIS A 477 9.89 4.43 -7.64
N ARG A 478 9.41 4.56 -6.41
CA ARG A 478 9.83 3.74 -5.27
C ARG A 478 8.62 3.21 -4.52
N TYR A 479 8.69 1.95 -4.08
CA TYR A 479 7.60 1.33 -3.32
C TYR A 479 7.55 1.89 -1.88
N ASN A 480 7.10 3.12 -1.76
CA ASN A 480 6.93 3.82 -0.49
C ASN A 480 5.58 3.47 0.16
N ASN A 481 5.57 3.30 1.48
CA ASN A 481 4.34 3.36 2.29
C ASN A 481 3.92 4.82 2.50
N ILE A 482 2.79 5.04 3.17
CA ILE A 482 2.27 6.38 3.47
C ILE A 482 3.32 7.23 4.22
N ASP A 483 3.91 6.68 5.28
CA ASP A 483 4.92 7.35 6.11
C ASP A 483 6.17 7.76 5.30
N HIS A 484 6.71 6.85 4.48
CA HIS A 484 7.85 7.19 3.61
C HIS A 484 7.48 8.32 2.63
N SER A 485 6.28 8.29 2.06
CA SER A 485 5.80 9.34 1.17
C SER A 485 5.72 10.70 1.89
N MET A 486 5.26 10.71 3.14
CA MET A 486 5.23 11.91 3.98
C MET A 486 6.63 12.41 4.33
N VAL A 487 7.55 11.50 4.68
CA VAL A 487 8.94 11.87 5.02
C VAL A 487 9.65 12.52 3.83
N THR A 488 9.43 12.05 2.60
CA THR A 488 9.98 12.74 1.40
C THR A 488 9.50 14.19 1.32
N SER A 489 8.28 14.47 1.76
CA SER A 489 7.72 15.81 1.77
C SER A 489 8.23 16.66 2.91
N PHE A 490 8.42 16.09 4.11
CA PHE A 490 9.06 16.80 5.22
C PHE A 490 10.48 17.26 4.85
N GLU A 491 11.28 16.38 4.25
CA GLU A 491 12.63 16.72 3.79
C GLU A 491 12.60 17.76 2.66
N THR A 492 11.63 17.68 1.74
CA THR A 492 11.43 18.67 0.68
C THR A 492 11.10 20.05 1.25
N VAL A 493 10.16 20.13 2.17
CA VAL A 493 9.79 21.42 2.81
C VAL A 493 10.97 22.00 3.58
N LYS A 494 11.73 21.18 4.29
CA LYS A 494 12.95 21.60 4.99
C LYS A 494 13.96 22.21 4.01
N ASN A 495 14.18 21.59 2.84
CA ASN A 495 15.08 22.10 1.82
C ASN A 495 14.57 23.43 1.22
N ILE A 496 13.27 23.53 0.89
CA ILE A 496 12.68 24.74 0.30
C ILE A 496 12.80 25.94 1.27
N LEU A 497 12.45 25.74 2.54
CA LEU A 497 12.49 26.80 3.55
C LEU A 497 13.93 27.14 3.97
N GLY A 498 14.82 26.16 4.00
CA GLY A 498 16.25 26.34 4.31
C GLY A 498 17.09 26.82 3.13
N GLY A 499 16.55 26.91 1.92
CA GLY A 499 17.29 27.28 0.71
C GLY A 499 18.34 26.25 0.28
N THR A 500 18.18 24.98 0.68
CA THR A 500 19.11 23.90 0.37
C THR A 500 18.87 23.36 -1.04
N LYS A 501 19.92 23.35 -1.89
CA LYS A 501 19.83 22.81 -3.25
C LYS A 501 20.08 21.30 -3.34
N ASP A 502 20.82 20.75 -2.39
CA ASP A 502 21.04 19.29 -2.31
C ASP A 502 19.73 18.59 -1.97
N LYS A 503 19.37 17.61 -2.75
CA LYS A 503 18.13 16.81 -2.63
C LYS A 503 18.41 15.36 -2.19
N SER A 504 19.65 15.05 -1.82
CA SER A 504 20.07 13.68 -1.44
C SER A 504 19.29 13.14 -0.26
N ASN A 505 18.92 13.99 0.72
CA ASN A 505 18.09 13.64 1.85
C ASN A 505 16.69 13.16 1.42
N ILE A 506 16.11 13.74 0.37
CA ILE A 506 14.79 13.35 -0.16
C ILE A 506 14.88 11.99 -0.85
N TRP A 507 15.93 11.77 -1.65
CA TRP A 507 16.15 10.52 -2.38
C TRP A 507 16.60 9.37 -1.46
N SER A 508 17.18 9.67 -0.29
CA SER A 508 17.62 8.66 0.68
C SER A 508 16.49 8.06 1.52
N VAL A 509 15.29 8.64 1.47
CA VAL A 509 14.13 8.08 2.19
C VAL A 509 13.82 6.68 1.66
N ASN A 510 13.64 5.70 2.60
CA ASN A 510 13.36 4.30 2.27
C ASN A 510 14.41 3.62 1.37
N THR A 511 15.68 3.96 1.55
CA THR A 511 16.82 3.28 0.90
C THR A 511 17.43 2.20 1.78
N GLU A 512 16.99 2.10 3.04
CA GLU A 512 17.45 1.07 3.95
C GLU A 512 17.16 -0.31 3.35
N LYS A 513 18.18 -1.15 3.28
CA LYS A 513 18.07 -2.54 2.78
C LYS A 513 17.18 -3.40 3.68
N GLU A 514 16.73 -2.88 4.82
CA GLU A 514 15.94 -3.59 5.84
C GLU A 514 14.91 -2.64 6.47
N TYR A 515 13.67 -2.67 5.96
CA TYR A 515 12.53 -2.11 6.68
C TYR A 515 11.98 -3.19 7.62
N HIS A 516 12.34 -3.10 8.89
CA HIS A 516 11.79 -3.98 9.92
C HIS A 516 10.50 -3.39 10.48
N GLU A 517 9.38 -4.02 10.23
CA GLU A 517 8.11 -3.76 10.93
C GLU A 517 8.14 -4.36 12.36
N SER A 518 9.25 -4.26 13.06
CA SER A 518 9.36 -4.68 14.47
C SER A 518 9.24 -3.48 15.40
N LYS A 519 8.60 -3.68 16.56
CA LYS A 519 8.54 -2.69 17.66
C LYS A 519 9.94 -2.30 18.10
#